data_24dcbfbcbd91695d5c35797b3f408e94
#
_entry.id   24dcbfbcbd91695d5c35797b3f408e94
#
_cell.length_a   1.000
_cell.length_b   1.000
_cell.length_c   1.000
_cell.angle_alpha   90.00
_cell.angle_beta   90.00
_cell.angle_gamma   90.00
#
_symmetry.space_group_name_H-M   'P 1'
#
loop_
_entity.id
_entity.type
_entity.pdbx_description
1 polymer ?
#
loop_
_entity_poly.entity_id
_entity_poly.type
_entity_poly.pdbx_seq_one_letter_code
_entity_poly.pdbx_strand_id
1 'polypeptide(L)'
;MDDMLPENGWLLVILGSHKDRVYNHHQNGVFVGAVTDPDFDPQNVVPIELKAGGISIHHVRTLHASAPNVSTCSRRLLYCQYCAAAACPLSGIGTLDSFNASMIQGGPTIEPRLERVPVRTPQPHASRLHRAEYFSRYGGHWLC
;
A
#
# COMPACT_ATOMS: atom_id res chain seq x y z
N MET A 1 -17.16 -11.01 3.85
CA MET A 1 -16.65 -9.90 3.02
C MET A 1 -17.84 -9.27 2.34
N ASP A 2 -17.79 -7.96 2.12
CA ASP A 2 -18.93 -7.19 1.64
C ASP A 2 -18.70 -6.75 0.20
N ASP A 3 -19.77 -6.34 -0.50
CA ASP A 3 -19.65 -5.66 -1.77
C ASP A 3 -18.81 -4.39 -1.60
N MET A 4 -18.04 -4.02 -2.61
CA MET A 4 -17.27 -2.79 -2.67
C MET A 4 -17.91 -1.86 -3.70
N LEU A 5 -18.65 -0.88 -3.21
CA LEU A 5 -19.53 -0.01 -3.98
C LEU A 5 -19.20 1.47 -3.74
N PRO A 6 -19.68 2.38 -4.58
CA PRO A 6 -19.43 3.82 -4.41
C PRO A 6 -19.79 4.35 -3.03
N GLU A 7 -20.96 3.99 -2.53
CA GLU A 7 -21.50 4.50 -1.27
C GLU A 7 -20.80 3.97 -0.02
N ASN A 8 -20.14 2.80 -0.10
CA ASN A 8 -19.44 2.22 1.06
C ASN A 8 -17.91 2.39 1.00
N GLY A 9 -17.44 3.28 0.13
CA GLY A 9 -16.04 3.65 0.07
C GLY A 9 -15.18 2.70 -0.75
N TRP A 10 -15.53 2.53 -2.03
CA TRP A 10 -14.77 1.70 -2.97
C TRP A 10 -13.27 2.03 -3.04
N LEU A 11 -12.49 1.11 -3.56
CA LEU A 11 -11.07 1.31 -3.83
C LEU A 11 -10.89 2.19 -5.07
N LEU A 12 -10.03 3.17 -4.99
CA LEU A 12 -9.56 4.00 -6.10
C LEU A 12 -8.12 3.63 -6.42
N VAL A 13 -7.80 3.47 -7.69
CA VAL A 13 -6.43 3.18 -8.15
C VAL A 13 -6.02 4.15 -9.25
N ILE A 14 -4.72 4.45 -9.30
CA ILE A 14 -4.14 5.23 -10.41
C ILE A 14 -3.52 4.24 -11.39
N LEU A 15 -4.11 4.16 -12.59
CA LEU A 15 -3.64 3.24 -13.63
C LEU A 15 -2.21 3.59 -14.06
N GLY A 16 -1.34 2.57 -14.09
CA GLY A 16 0.05 2.72 -14.52
C GLY A 16 1.01 3.22 -13.45
N SER A 17 0.54 3.74 -12.31
CA SER A 17 1.36 4.37 -11.27
C SER A 17 2.46 3.49 -10.68
N HIS A 18 2.36 2.17 -10.79
CA HIS A 18 3.43 1.24 -10.38
C HIS A 18 4.73 1.40 -11.19
N LYS A 19 4.67 2.06 -12.36
CA LYS A 19 5.81 2.37 -13.23
C LYS A 19 6.36 3.77 -13.02
N ASP A 20 5.66 4.61 -12.28
CA ASP A 20 6.07 5.98 -11.99
C ASP A 20 7.22 6.04 -10.98
N ARG A 21 7.68 7.27 -10.71
CA ARG A 21 8.64 7.53 -9.64
C ARG A 21 8.13 7.01 -8.29
N VAL A 22 9.04 6.76 -7.37
CA VAL A 22 8.69 6.46 -5.98
C VAL A 22 8.36 7.78 -5.27
N TYR A 23 7.11 7.95 -4.88
CA TYR A 23 6.64 9.11 -4.14
C TYR A 23 7.11 9.09 -2.69
N ASN A 24 7.17 10.27 -2.09
CA ASN A 24 7.52 10.39 -0.68
C ASN A 24 6.33 10.00 0.20
N HIS A 25 6.59 9.23 1.25
CA HIS A 25 5.62 8.78 2.24
C HIS A 25 6.05 9.15 3.67
N HIS A 26 6.95 10.13 3.76
CA HIS A 26 7.53 10.53 5.04
C HIS A 26 7.19 11.98 5.35
N GLN A 27 6.93 12.27 6.61
CA GLN A 27 6.74 13.62 7.13
C GLN A 27 7.41 13.72 8.50
N ASN A 28 8.16 14.80 8.72
CA ASN A 28 8.84 15.06 10.01
C ASN A 28 9.69 13.87 10.51
N GLY A 29 10.38 13.17 9.60
CA GLY A 29 11.26 12.05 9.95
C GLY A 29 10.56 10.73 10.26
N VAL A 30 9.25 10.62 10.01
CA VAL A 30 8.50 9.38 10.20
C VAL A 30 7.77 8.96 8.93
N PHE A 31 7.58 7.64 8.78
CA PHE A 31 6.78 7.07 7.70
C PHE A 31 5.29 7.18 8.06
N VAL A 32 4.53 7.94 7.28
CA VAL A 32 3.10 8.17 7.50
C VAL A 32 2.20 7.23 6.70
N GLY A 33 2.75 6.54 5.70
CA GLY A 33 2.02 5.56 4.89
C GLY A 33 1.06 6.19 3.88
N ALA A 34 1.26 7.45 3.52
CA ALA A 34 0.51 8.14 2.49
C ALA A 34 1.45 9.03 1.68
N VAL A 35 1.10 9.35 0.43
CA VAL A 35 1.89 10.28 -0.40
C VAL A 35 1.93 11.64 0.27
N THR A 36 3.14 12.18 0.44
CA THR A 36 3.40 13.49 1.09
C THR A 36 4.02 14.51 0.14
N ASP A 37 4.21 14.16 -1.11
CA ASP A 37 4.71 15.08 -2.13
C ASP A 37 3.70 16.22 -2.35
N PRO A 38 4.09 17.50 -2.20
CA PRO A 38 3.16 18.62 -2.33
C PRO A 38 2.63 18.81 -3.75
N ASP A 39 3.38 18.38 -4.74
CA ASP A 39 3.04 18.48 -6.16
C ASP A 39 2.32 17.23 -6.69
N PHE A 40 1.88 16.36 -5.78
CA PHE A 40 1.15 15.16 -6.18
C PHE A 40 -0.26 15.52 -6.62
N ASP A 41 -0.53 15.27 -7.89
CA ASP A 41 -1.85 15.44 -8.50
C ASP A 41 -2.31 14.07 -9.07
N PRO A 42 -3.33 13.44 -8.50
CA PRO A 42 -3.80 12.14 -8.95
C PRO A 42 -4.53 12.24 -10.29
N GLN A 43 -3.90 11.74 -11.35
CA GLN A 43 -4.49 11.59 -12.67
C GLN A 43 -4.84 10.13 -12.95
N ASN A 44 -5.72 9.86 -13.91
CA ASN A 44 -6.10 8.51 -14.34
C ASN A 44 -6.63 7.63 -13.19
N VAL A 45 -7.39 8.23 -12.30
CA VAL A 45 -8.03 7.54 -11.18
C VAL A 45 -9.18 6.68 -11.68
N VAL A 46 -9.16 5.41 -11.32
CA VAL A 46 -10.21 4.46 -11.67
C VAL A 46 -10.78 3.83 -10.40
N PRO A 47 -12.09 3.88 -10.21
CA PRO A 47 -12.72 3.15 -9.12
C PRO A 47 -12.77 1.65 -9.43
N ILE A 48 -12.59 0.86 -8.38
CA ILE A 48 -12.73 -0.60 -8.43
C ILE A 48 -14.01 -0.98 -7.71
N GLU A 49 -14.99 -1.44 -8.47
CA GLU A 49 -16.23 -1.99 -7.93
C GLU A 49 -16.15 -3.51 -7.93
N LEU A 50 -16.43 -4.16 -6.81
CA LEU A 50 -16.39 -5.62 -6.68
C LEU A 50 -17.59 -6.10 -5.88
N LYS A 51 -18.18 -7.21 -6.32
CA LYS A 51 -19.14 -7.98 -5.51
C LYS A 51 -18.42 -8.80 -4.45
N ALA A 52 -19.12 -9.13 -3.38
CA ALA A 52 -18.65 -10.04 -2.35
C ALA A 52 -18.12 -11.34 -2.98
N GLY A 53 -16.92 -11.75 -2.61
CA GLY A 53 -16.20 -12.86 -3.23
C GLY A 53 -15.33 -12.48 -4.44
N GLY A 54 -15.45 -11.26 -4.96
CA GLY A 54 -14.55 -10.73 -5.98
C GLY A 54 -13.15 -10.46 -5.44
N ILE A 55 -12.16 -10.41 -6.33
CA ILE A 55 -10.74 -10.19 -6.01
C ILE A 55 -10.19 -9.11 -6.92
N SER A 56 -9.42 -8.17 -6.35
CA SER A 56 -8.52 -7.29 -7.10
C SER A 56 -7.07 -7.65 -6.81
N ILE A 57 -6.24 -7.67 -7.85
CA ILE A 57 -4.80 -7.93 -7.74
C ILE A 57 -4.08 -6.74 -8.35
N HIS A 58 -3.21 -6.11 -7.58
CA HIS A 58 -2.42 -4.98 -8.05
C HIS A 58 -0.99 -5.04 -7.51
N HIS A 59 -0.09 -4.42 -8.24
CA HIS A 59 1.31 -4.33 -7.85
C HIS A 59 1.44 -3.49 -6.57
N VAL A 60 2.39 -3.82 -5.70
CA VAL A 60 2.61 -3.11 -4.42
C VAL A 60 2.84 -1.60 -4.59
N ARG A 61 3.44 -1.18 -5.70
CA ARG A 61 3.67 0.24 -6.04
C ARG A 61 2.47 0.93 -6.71
N THR A 62 1.34 0.25 -6.89
CA THR A 62 0.14 0.90 -7.43
C THR A 62 -0.41 1.86 -6.39
N LEU A 63 -0.45 3.15 -6.74
CA LEU A 63 -1.06 4.17 -5.90
C LEU A 63 -2.55 3.92 -5.81
N HIS A 64 -3.04 3.88 -4.59
CA HIS A 64 -4.44 3.58 -4.31
C HIS A 64 -4.96 4.36 -3.11
N ALA A 65 -6.25 4.53 -3.05
CA ALA A 65 -6.95 5.18 -1.95
C ALA A 65 -8.31 4.52 -1.74
N SER A 66 -8.96 4.80 -0.64
CA SER A 66 -10.39 4.49 -0.47
C SER A 66 -11.19 5.79 -0.48
N ALA A 67 -12.28 5.80 -1.22
CA ALA A 67 -13.28 6.86 -1.08
C ALA A 67 -13.89 6.82 0.32
N PRO A 68 -14.44 7.94 0.82
CA PRO A 68 -15.18 7.95 2.08
C PRO A 68 -16.35 6.96 2.04
N ASN A 69 -16.58 6.25 3.12
CA ASN A 69 -17.80 5.47 3.30
C ASN A 69 -18.91 6.40 3.79
N VAL A 70 -19.87 6.68 2.94
CA VAL A 70 -21.02 7.53 3.25
C VAL A 70 -22.29 6.71 3.56
N SER A 71 -22.19 5.38 3.55
CA SER A 71 -23.24 4.46 3.91
C SER A 71 -23.27 4.20 5.42
N THR A 72 -24.32 3.52 5.88
CA THR A 72 -24.42 3.03 7.26
C THR A 72 -23.80 1.64 7.44
N CYS A 73 -23.27 1.04 6.37
CA CYS A 73 -22.75 -0.33 6.36
C CYS A 73 -21.22 -0.33 6.41
N SER A 74 -20.65 -1.29 7.13
CA SER A 74 -19.21 -1.55 7.09
C SER A 74 -18.82 -2.17 5.76
N ARG A 75 -17.60 -1.87 5.28
CA ARG A 75 -16.97 -2.55 4.15
C ARG A 75 -15.79 -3.39 4.65
N ARG A 76 -16.00 -4.67 4.81
CA ARG A 76 -14.99 -5.61 5.29
C ARG A 76 -14.27 -6.26 4.12
N LEU A 77 -12.95 -6.14 4.11
CA LEU A 77 -12.05 -6.71 3.10
C LEU A 77 -11.10 -7.70 3.76
N LEU A 78 -10.71 -8.72 3.01
CA LEU A 78 -9.53 -9.50 3.30
C LEU A 78 -8.38 -8.94 2.45
N TYR A 79 -7.32 -8.49 3.12
CA TYR A 79 -6.12 -7.97 2.48
C TYR A 79 -4.98 -8.99 2.63
N CYS A 80 -4.46 -9.46 1.49
CA CYS A 80 -3.31 -10.36 1.46
C CYS A 80 -2.17 -9.70 0.69
N GLN A 81 -0.99 -9.68 1.27
CA GLN A 81 0.20 -9.15 0.64
C GLN A 81 1.21 -10.27 0.41
N TYR A 82 1.68 -10.36 -0.81
CA TYR A 82 2.68 -11.35 -1.22
C TYR A 82 3.90 -10.65 -1.79
N CYS A 83 5.07 -11.22 -1.56
CA CYS A 83 6.31 -10.78 -2.20
C CYS A 83 7.07 -12.00 -2.77
N ALA A 84 7.95 -11.74 -3.73
CA ALA A 84 8.88 -12.78 -4.18
C ALA A 84 9.87 -13.13 -3.06
N ALA A 85 10.29 -14.39 -2.98
CA ALA A 85 11.32 -14.83 -2.02
C ALA A 85 12.61 -14.00 -2.12
N ALA A 86 12.95 -13.54 -3.34
CA ALA A 86 14.11 -12.68 -3.59
C ALA A 86 13.92 -11.20 -3.20
N ALA A 87 12.72 -10.78 -2.78
CA ALA A 87 12.43 -9.41 -2.39
C ALA A 87 12.57 -9.24 -0.86
N CYS A 88 13.81 -9.11 -0.39
CA CYS A 88 14.10 -8.94 1.02
C CYS A 88 13.69 -7.55 1.52
N PRO A 89 12.97 -7.45 2.66
CA PRO A 89 12.65 -6.17 3.27
C PRO A 89 13.89 -5.39 3.71
N LEU A 90 13.97 -4.11 3.39
CA LEU A 90 15.09 -3.24 3.81
C LEU A 90 15.18 -3.07 5.35
N SER A 91 14.08 -3.25 6.06
CA SER A 91 14.04 -3.22 7.53
C SER A 91 14.62 -4.48 8.20
N GLY A 92 15.00 -5.48 7.37
CA GLY A 92 15.49 -6.76 7.85
C GLY A 92 14.41 -7.84 7.93
N ILE A 93 14.85 -9.08 8.13
CA ILE A 93 14.01 -10.29 8.08
C ILE A 93 13.99 -11.08 9.39
N GLY A 94 14.64 -10.58 10.44
CA GLY A 94 14.89 -11.37 11.64
C GLY A 94 15.93 -12.46 11.36
N THR A 95 15.53 -13.72 11.25
CA THR A 95 16.40 -14.83 10.80
C THR A 95 15.97 -15.32 9.42
N LEU A 96 16.91 -15.84 8.66
CA LEU A 96 16.64 -16.43 7.34
C LEU A 96 15.65 -17.60 7.46
N ASP A 97 15.75 -18.39 8.50
CA ASP A 97 14.85 -19.53 8.75
C ASP A 97 13.41 -19.06 8.96
N SER A 98 13.19 -18.03 9.78
CA SER A 98 11.84 -17.49 10.01
C SER A 98 11.26 -16.84 8.75
N PHE A 99 12.09 -16.20 7.94
CA PHE A 99 11.67 -15.65 6.65
C PHE A 99 11.24 -16.74 5.67
N ASN A 100 12.08 -17.80 5.55
CA ASN A 100 11.79 -18.94 4.68
C ASN A 100 10.57 -19.74 5.14
N ALA A 101 10.33 -19.83 6.44
CA ALA A 101 9.14 -20.51 6.99
C ALA A 101 7.81 -19.84 6.61
N SER A 102 7.82 -18.56 6.19
CA SER A 102 6.63 -17.84 5.70
C SER A 102 6.34 -18.09 4.21
N MET A 103 7.18 -18.86 3.52
CA MET A 103 7.04 -19.13 2.10
C MET A 103 5.84 -20.03 1.82
N ILE A 104 5.01 -19.65 0.87
CA ILE A 104 3.82 -20.42 0.49
C ILE A 104 4.02 -21.21 -0.80
N GLN A 105 4.98 -20.83 -1.65
CA GLN A 105 5.26 -21.47 -2.93
C GLN A 105 6.71 -21.20 -3.36
N GLY A 106 7.31 -22.18 -4.06
CA GLY A 106 8.68 -22.09 -4.58
C GLY A 106 9.74 -22.59 -3.61
N GLY A 107 10.98 -22.12 -3.77
CA GLY A 107 12.13 -22.46 -2.95
C GLY A 107 12.81 -21.22 -2.38
N PRO A 108 13.51 -21.36 -1.24
CA PRO A 108 14.26 -20.27 -0.63
C PRO A 108 15.41 -19.82 -1.52
N THR A 109 15.83 -18.58 -1.37
CA THR A 109 17.00 -18.02 -2.05
C THR A 109 17.77 -17.11 -1.08
N ILE A 110 19.08 -17.07 -1.26
CA ILE A 110 19.98 -16.12 -0.61
C ILE A 110 20.41 -14.99 -1.55
N GLU A 111 19.92 -15.03 -2.80
CA GLU A 111 20.23 -14.02 -3.82
C GLU A 111 19.08 -13.01 -3.93
N PRO A 112 19.24 -11.80 -3.37
CA PRO A 112 18.20 -10.78 -3.47
C PRO A 112 18.09 -10.25 -4.90
N ARG A 113 16.86 -10.01 -5.34
CA ARG A 113 16.60 -9.30 -6.58
C ARG A 113 16.59 -7.80 -6.32
N LEU A 114 17.48 -7.07 -6.98
CA LEU A 114 17.60 -5.63 -6.85
C LEU A 114 17.03 -4.94 -8.11
N GLU A 115 16.25 -3.91 -7.91
CA GLU A 115 15.75 -3.04 -8.97
C GLU A 115 16.41 -1.67 -8.89
N ARG A 116 16.60 -1.03 -10.07
CA ARG A 116 17.12 0.35 -10.15
C ARG A 116 16.02 1.36 -9.87
N VAL A 117 15.49 1.35 -8.69
CA VAL A 117 14.54 2.36 -8.20
C VAL A 117 15.19 3.17 -7.09
N PRO A 118 14.95 4.47 -7.00
CA PRO A 118 15.42 5.24 -5.86
C PRO A 118 14.71 4.73 -4.60
N VAL A 119 15.48 4.13 -3.69
CA VAL A 119 15.00 3.68 -2.39
C VAL A 119 15.50 4.61 -1.30
N ARG A 120 14.75 4.72 -0.22
CA ARG A 120 15.15 5.47 0.97
C ARG A 120 15.35 4.51 2.12
N THR A 121 16.25 4.86 3.04
CA THR A 121 16.38 4.14 4.30
C THR A 121 15.03 4.16 5.02
N PRO A 122 14.54 3.01 5.50
CA PRO A 122 13.29 2.96 6.25
C PRO A 122 13.35 3.89 7.47
N GLN A 123 12.31 4.69 7.63
CA GLN A 123 12.12 5.55 8.79
C GLN A 123 11.12 4.90 9.76
N PRO A 124 11.15 5.25 11.05
CA PRO A 124 10.17 4.76 12.00
C PRO A 124 8.75 5.07 11.52
N HIS A 125 7.83 4.14 11.76
CA HIS A 125 6.42 4.38 11.48
C HIS A 125 5.89 5.50 12.39
N ALA A 126 5.05 6.36 11.82
CA ALA A 126 4.31 7.35 12.60
C ALA A 126 3.44 6.64 13.65
N SER A 127 3.36 7.21 14.85
CA SER A 127 2.38 6.78 15.84
C SER A 127 0.95 6.94 15.29
N ARG A 128 -0.02 6.28 15.91
CA ARG A 128 -1.44 6.43 15.53
C ARG A 128 -1.91 7.89 15.59
N LEU A 129 -1.41 8.65 16.56
CA LEU A 129 -1.73 10.08 16.72
C LEU A 129 -1.20 10.91 15.56
N HIS A 130 0.06 10.75 15.18
CA HIS A 130 0.64 11.44 14.03
C HIS A 130 -0.05 11.10 12.71
N ARG A 131 -0.49 9.85 12.54
CA ARG A 131 -1.28 9.46 11.37
C ARG A 131 -2.63 10.17 11.35
N ALA A 132 -3.34 10.19 12.47
CA ALA A 132 -4.63 10.86 12.58
C ALA A 132 -4.53 12.36 12.28
N GLU A 133 -3.50 13.05 12.81
CA GLU A 133 -3.23 14.47 12.54
C GLU A 133 -2.95 14.72 11.06
N TYR A 134 -2.11 13.89 10.43
CA TYR A 134 -1.84 13.98 9.01
C TYR A 134 -3.14 13.83 8.21
N PHE A 135 -3.90 12.81 8.52
CA PHE A 135 -5.12 12.49 7.82
C PHE A 135 -6.22 13.54 8.01
N SER A 136 -6.34 14.16 9.15
CA SER A 136 -7.30 15.25 9.37
C SER A 136 -6.92 16.54 8.61
N ARG A 137 -5.62 16.77 8.41
CA ARG A 137 -5.10 18.01 7.81
C ARG A 137 -5.13 18.00 6.28
N TYR A 138 -4.93 16.87 5.65
CA TYR A 138 -4.68 16.79 4.20
C TYR A 138 -5.76 16.04 3.41
N GLY A 139 -6.82 15.53 4.03
CA GLY A 139 -8.01 14.90 3.41
C GLY A 139 -7.64 13.93 2.28
N GLY A 140 -8.22 12.83 2.03
CA GLY A 140 -7.98 11.90 0.94
C GLY A 140 -6.54 11.33 0.84
N HIS A 141 -6.37 10.01 0.94
CA HIS A 141 -5.05 9.41 1.16
C HIS A 141 -4.72 8.44 0.05
N TRP A 142 -3.70 8.79 -0.72
CA TRP A 142 -3.10 7.88 -1.68
C TRP A 142 -2.00 7.07 -0.99
N LEU A 143 -2.14 5.76 -1.04
CA LEU A 143 -1.24 4.76 -0.49
C LEU A 143 -0.52 4.03 -1.63
N CYS A 144 0.59 3.42 -1.35
CA CYS A 144 1.22 2.43 -2.21
C CYS A 144 1.80 1.27 -1.39
#